data_9816714ce532c9d0af1f79f700bae2b0
#
_entry.id   9816714ce532c9d0af1f79f700bae2b0
#
_cell.length_a   1.000
_cell.length_b   1.000
_cell.length_c   1.000
_cell.angle_alpha   90.00
_cell.angle_beta   90.00
_cell.angle_gamma   90.00
#
_symmetry.space_group_name_H-M   'P 1'
#
loop_
_entity.id
_entity.type
_entity.pdbx_description
1 polymer ?
#
loop_
_entity_poly.entity_id
_entity_poly.type
_entity_poly.pdbx_seq_one_letter_code
_entity_poly.pdbx_strand_id
1 'polypeptide(L)'
;MQIVDAQIHLWGSGLPSNLSHRQVTAFTPEEAISLMDEGGVDAAVIHPPGWDPGSTDMAFAAVRNYPGRFAIMGAVPLDRPESRERIAGWRDQPGMLGLRYGFLADPARQWLRDGTLDWLWTTAQKAGVPIAMLATDSLREIGRIAERHPGLRLTIDHLGGRGGTSTLKDAAAMTHMPELLALAKFPNVAVKATGVPHYSSEAYPFPALHIYLRQVYDAFGPRRMFWGTDITKMPCSWGQCVTMFTEELPWLMDLDLELVMGDALCAWWGWGRTV
;
A
#
# COMPACT_ATOMS: atom_id res chain seq x y z
N MET A 1 20.94 -2.55 -3.29
CA MET A 1 19.47 -2.48 -3.43
C MET A 1 18.87 -2.24 -2.06
N GLN A 2 17.96 -1.28 -1.91
CA GLN A 2 17.14 -1.11 -0.71
C GLN A 2 15.82 -1.86 -0.85
N ILE A 3 15.40 -2.56 0.20
CA ILE A 3 14.13 -3.30 0.24
C ILE A 3 13.17 -2.55 1.17
N VAL A 4 12.11 -1.97 0.59
CA VAL A 4 11.15 -1.13 1.30
C VAL A 4 9.75 -1.69 1.16
N ASP A 5 9.16 -2.14 2.27
CA ASP A 5 7.79 -2.67 2.27
C ASP A 5 6.76 -1.53 2.16
N ALA A 6 5.97 -1.54 1.10
CA ALA A 6 4.97 -0.51 0.81
C ALA A 6 3.80 -0.49 1.79
N GLN A 7 3.62 -1.54 2.61
CA GLN A 7 2.48 -1.60 3.53
C GLN A 7 2.69 -2.59 4.66
N ILE A 8 2.64 -2.06 5.88
CA ILE A 8 2.45 -2.83 7.11
C ILE A 8 1.41 -2.16 8.00
N HIS A 9 0.91 -2.90 8.98
CA HIS A 9 0.07 -2.38 10.05
C HIS A 9 0.73 -2.68 11.40
N LEU A 10 0.77 -1.69 12.30
CA LEU A 10 1.21 -1.84 13.68
C LEU A 10 0.07 -1.46 14.61
N TRP A 11 -0.11 -2.22 15.69
CA TRP A 11 -1.12 -1.95 16.71
C TRP A 11 -0.66 -2.44 18.08
N GLY A 12 -1.13 -1.79 19.12
CA GLY A 12 -0.80 -2.10 20.52
C GLY A 12 -1.96 -2.64 21.33
N SER A 13 -3.18 -2.59 20.78
CA SER A 13 -4.37 -3.03 21.48
C SER A 13 -5.48 -3.47 20.53
N GLY A 14 -6.35 -4.37 21.05
CA GLY A 14 -7.49 -4.91 20.30
C GLY A 14 -7.10 -6.02 19.32
N LEU A 15 -8.12 -6.64 18.75
CA LEU A 15 -7.95 -7.64 17.69
C LEU A 15 -8.24 -7.00 16.32
N PRO A 16 -7.49 -7.38 15.27
CA PRO A 16 -7.79 -6.93 13.93
C PRO A 16 -9.24 -7.22 13.51
N SER A 17 -9.93 -6.20 13.01
CA SER A 17 -11.31 -6.35 12.51
C SER A 17 -11.38 -7.19 11.21
N ASN A 18 -10.28 -7.24 10.44
CA ASN A 18 -10.15 -8.13 9.30
C ASN A 18 -9.49 -9.44 9.75
N LEU A 19 -10.24 -10.54 9.69
CA LEU A 19 -9.82 -11.87 10.14
C LEU A 19 -8.65 -12.47 9.36
N SER A 20 -8.25 -11.89 8.23
CA SER A 20 -7.06 -12.32 7.49
C SER A 20 -5.75 -11.88 8.15
N HIS A 21 -5.78 -10.88 9.01
CA HIS A 21 -4.62 -10.55 9.85
C HIS A 21 -4.40 -11.62 10.94
N ARG A 22 -3.18 -11.73 11.40
CA ARG A 22 -2.87 -12.49 12.64
C ARG A 22 -3.77 -11.97 13.75
N GLN A 23 -4.53 -12.86 14.38
CA GLN A 23 -5.46 -12.51 15.45
C GLN A 23 -4.72 -12.44 16.78
N VAL A 24 -3.82 -11.45 16.91
CA VAL A 24 -3.05 -11.14 18.12
C VAL A 24 -3.42 -9.75 18.62
N THR A 25 -3.29 -9.53 19.93
CA THR A 25 -3.68 -8.26 20.57
C THR A 25 -2.73 -7.12 20.31
N ALA A 26 -1.51 -7.41 19.84
CA ALA A 26 -0.52 -6.41 19.46
C ALA A 26 0.40 -6.96 18.37
N PHE A 27 0.90 -6.07 17.53
CA PHE A 27 2.04 -6.25 16.64
C PHE A 27 2.85 -4.94 16.68
N THR A 28 3.94 -4.97 17.45
CA THR A 28 4.65 -3.74 17.85
C THR A 28 5.76 -3.36 16.87
N PRO A 29 6.26 -2.11 16.93
CA PRO A 29 7.44 -1.70 16.15
C PRO A 29 8.67 -2.59 16.40
N GLU A 30 8.91 -3.00 17.65
CA GLU A 30 10.03 -3.85 18.04
C GLU A 30 9.94 -5.23 17.39
N GLU A 31 8.75 -5.84 17.40
CA GLU A 31 8.50 -7.11 16.73
C GLU A 31 8.66 -6.96 15.20
N ALA A 32 8.13 -5.88 14.62
CA ALA A 32 8.29 -5.61 13.21
C ALA A 32 9.75 -5.45 12.80
N ILE A 33 10.56 -4.69 13.56
CA ILE A 33 12.01 -4.52 13.31
C ILE A 33 12.72 -5.87 13.33
N SER A 34 12.45 -6.71 14.34
CA SER A 34 13.08 -8.03 14.43
C SER A 34 12.79 -8.90 13.19
N LEU A 35 11.53 -8.93 12.77
CA LEU A 35 11.11 -9.69 11.59
C LEU A 35 11.61 -9.07 10.26
N MET A 36 11.71 -7.74 10.17
CA MET A 36 12.31 -7.05 9.03
C MET A 36 13.79 -7.40 8.90
N ASP A 37 14.54 -7.37 10.01
CA ASP A 37 15.96 -7.69 10.01
C ASP A 37 16.20 -9.17 9.62
N GLU A 38 15.37 -10.09 10.11
CA GLU A 38 15.40 -11.50 9.71
C GLU A 38 15.07 -11.68 8.22
N GLY A 39 14.12 -10.90 7.70
CA GLY A 39 13.65 -10.98 6.31
C GLY A 39 14.48 -10.18 5.31
N GLY A 40 15.49 -9.42 5.75
CA GLY A 40 16.30 -8.56 4.89
C GLY A 40 15.56 -7.31 4.40
N VAL A 41 14.59 -6.79 5.18
CA VAL A 41 13.80 -5.59 4.84
C VAL A 41 14.38 -4.36 5.52
N ASP A 42 14.78 -3.37 4.73
CA ASP A 42 15.44 -2.15 5.25
C ASP A 42 14.45 -1.17 5.88
N ALA A 43 13.24 -1.07 5.34
CA ALA A 43 12.23 -0.14 5.84
C ALA A 43 10.81 -0.54 5.45
N ALA A 44 9.81 0.04 6.13
CA ALA A 44 8.42 -0.22 5.86
C ALA A 44 7.54 1.02 6.05
N VAL A 45 6.44 1.08 5.28
CA VAL A 45 5.44 2.13 5.40
C VAL A 45 4.29 1.64 6.26
N ILE A 46 4.09 2.30 7.40
CA ILE A 46 3.02 2.00 8.35
C ILE A 46 1.71 2.62 7.84
N HIS A 47 0.68 1.81 7.82
CA HIS A 47 -0.70 2.24 7.66
C HIS A 47 -1.44 2.03 8.99
N PRO A 48 -1.62 3.08 9.83
CA PRO A 48 -2.28 2.93 11.12
C PRO A 48 -3.66 2.31 10.97
N PRO A 49 -3.95 1.17 11.60
CA PRO A 49 -5.23 0.49 11.44
C PRO A 49 -6.33 1.13 12.30
N GLY A 50 -7.56 1.19 11.75
CA GLY A 50 -8.68 1.82 12.44
C GLY A 50 -9.25 1.05 13.63
N TRP A 51 -8.86 -0.21 13.86
CA TRP A 51 -9.32 -0.99 15.03
C TRP A 51 -8.55 -0.66 16.31
N ASP A 52 -7.38 -0.03 16.22
CA ASP A 52 -6.62 0.47 17.37
C ASP A 52 -6.57 1.99 17.35
N PRO A 53 -7.29 2.70 18.22
CA PRO A 53 -7.25 4.16 18.31
C PRO A 53 -5.86 4.73 18.60
N GLY A 54 -4.97 3.96 19.25
CA GLY A 54 -3.59 4.34 19.56
C GLY A 54 -2.60 4.13 18.41
N SER A 55 -3.02 3.50 17.32
CA SER A 55 -2.12 3.08 16.23
C SER A 55 -1.38 4.24 15.54
N THR A 56 -2.01 5.41 15.44
CA THR A 56 -1.36 6.60 14.86
C THR A 56 -0.23 7.11 15.75
N ASP A 57 -0.45 7.20 17.05
CA ASP A 57 0.57 7.64 18.01
C ASP A 57 1.73 6.62 18.06
N MET A 58 1.43 5.33 18.00
CA MET A 58 2.42 4.25 17.88
C MET A 58 3.24 4.41 16.60
N ALA A 59 2.63 4.71 15.45
CA ALA A 59 3.34 4.93 14.20
C ALA A 59 4.31 6.13 14.30
N PHE A 60 3.89 7.24 14.90
CA PHE A 60 4.78 8.37 15.17
C PHE A 60 5.92 8.01 16.14
N ALA A 61 5.64 7.21 17.17
CA ALA A 61 6.68 6.73 18.07
C ALA A 61 7.68 5.82 17.34
N ALA A 62 7.21 4.92 16.47
CA ALA A 62 8.05 4.06 15.64
C ALA A 62 9.00 4.87 14.74
N VAL A 63 8.49 5.91 14.07
CA VAL A 63 9.33 6.80 13.25
C VAL A 63 10.40 7.52 14.06
N ARG A 64 10.08 7.96 15.27
CA ARG A 64 11.07 8.63 16.15
C ARG A 64 12.11 7.67 16.71
N ASN A 65 11.68 6.48 17.13
CA ASN A 65 12.54 5.51 17.82
C ASN A 65 13.43 4.72 16.84
N TYR A 66 13.00 4.58 15.59
CA TYR A 66 13.69 3.83 14.53
C TYR A 66 13.87 4.70 13.27
N PRO A 67 14.73 5.74 13.34
CA PRO A 67 14.94 6.66 12.22
C PRO A 67 15.31 5.93 10.93
N GLY A 68 14.65 6.30 9.83
CA GLY A 68 14.89 5.69 8.52
C GLY A 68 14.27 4.29 8.33
N ARG A 69 13.73 3.65 9.36
CA ARG A 69 13.12 2.32 9.24
C ARG A 69 11.62 2.39 8.96
N PHE A 70 10.94 3.45 9.38
CA PHE A 70 9.50 3.60 9.19
C PHE A 70 9.12 4.96 8.60
N ALA A 71 8.06 4.96 7.80
CA ALA A 71 7.30 6.14 7.40
C ALA A 71 5.80 5.82 7.50
N ILE A 72 4.94 6.80 7.28
CA ILE A 72 3.50 6.69 7.56
C ILE A 72 2.67 7.14 6.36
N MET A 73 1.68 6.32 5.99
CA MET A 73 0.53 6.73 5.19
C MET A 73 -0.68 6.77 6.10
N GLY A 74 -1.07 7.96 6.55
CA GLY A 74 -2.14 8.14 7.53
C GLY A 74 -3.50 8.42 6.90
N ALA A 75 -4.43 8.91 7.71
CA ALA A 75 -5.76 9.31 7.24
C ALA A 75 -6.30 10.51 8.03
N VAL A 76 -7.16 11.30 7.40
CA VAL A 76 -8.05 12.25 8.07
C VAL A 76 -9.49 11.78 7.93
N PRO A 77 -10.38 12.08 8.88
CA PRO A 77 -11.81 11.81 8.72
C PRO A 77 -12.37 12.45 7.45
N LEU A 78 -13.06 11.68 6.62
CA LEU A 78 -13.58 12.16 5.33
C LEU A 78 -14.89 12.96 5.46
N ASP A 79 -15.58 12.81 6.57
CA ASP A 79 -16.87 13.43 6.91
C ASP A 79 -16.74 14.76 7.70
N ARG A 80 -15.52 15.25 7.90
CA ARG A 80 -15.25 16.44 8.71
C ARG A 80 -14.67 17.59 7.90
N PRO A 81 -15.25 18.80 7.94
CA PRO A 81 -14.77 19.95 7.19
C PRO A 81 -13.33 20.36 7.52
N GLU A 82 -12.93 20.27 8.79
CA GLU A 82 -11.59 20.60 9.29
C GLU A 82 -10.47 19.70 8.72
N SER A 83 -10.82 18.56 8.15
CA SER A 83 -9.87 17.65 7.51
C SER A 83 -9.15 18.31 6.32
N ARG A 84 -9.78 19.27 5.65
CA ARG A 84 -9.16 20.01 4.54
C ARG A 84 -7.94 20.80 4.99
N GLU A 85 -8.05 21.48 6.14
CA GLU A 85 -6.97 22.29 6.70
C GLU A 85 -5.78 21.41 7.13
N ARG A 86 -6.05 20.24 7.68
CA ARG A 86 -5.02 19.29 8.11
C ARG A 86 -4.18 18.75 6.95
N ILE A 87 -4.75 18.64 5.74
CA ILE A 87 -4.02 18.14 4.56
C ILE A 87 -2.98 19.16 4.08
N ALA A 88 -3.20 20.45 4.26
CA ALA A 88 -2.27 21.48 3.79
C ALA A 88 -0.87 21.36 4.41
N GLY A 89 -0.78 21.00 5.71
CA GLY A 89 0.50 20.76 6.43
C GLY A 89 0.78 19.27 6.67
N TRP A 90 0.16 18.38 5.90
CA TRP A 90 0.23 16.93 6.17
C TRP A 90 1.65 16.37 6.23
N ARG A 91 2.48 16.78 5.29
CA ARG A 91 3.86 16.31 5.15
C ARG A 91 4.86 17.00 6.07
N ASP A 92 4.45 18.02 6.82
CA ASP A 92 5.30 18.68 7.83
C ASP A 92 5.44 17.81 9.09
N GLN A 93 4.56 16.82 9.26
CA GLN A 93 4.64 15.86 10.36
C GLN A 93 5.75 14.83 10.08
N PRO A 94 6.61 14.52 11.09
CA PRO A 94 7.72 13.60 10.91
C PRO A 94 7.28 12.22 10.39
N GLY A 95 7.89 11.78 9.28
CA GLY A 95 7.63 10.49 8.67
C GLY A 95 6.33 10.37 7.87
N MET A 96 5.50 11.41 7.83
CA MET A 96 4.22 11.38 7.11
C MET A 96 4.45 11.57 5.61
N LEU A 97 4.14 10.55 4.81
CA LEU A 97 4.29 10.56 3.35
C LEU A 97 3.01 11.01 2.63
N GLY A 98 1.86 10.50 3.04
CA GLY A 98 0.61 10.72 2.35
C GLY A 98 -0.60 10.18 3.09
N LEU A 99 -1.69 10.00 2.35
CA LEU A 99 -2.96 9.51 2.86
C LEU A 99 -3.28 8.10 2.33
N ARG A 100 -4.00 7.32 3.13
CA ARG A 100 -4.48 6.00 2.70
C ARG A 100 -5.92 5.77 3.14
N TYR A 101 -6.76 5.29 2.21
CA TYR A 101 -8.18 5.00 2.44
C TYR A 101 -8.62 3.66 1.89
N GLY A 102 -9.64 3.06 2.54
CA GLY A 102 -10.38 1.91 2.04
C GLY A 102 -11.78 2.32 1.57
N PHE A 103 -12.12 1.95 0.33
CA PHE A 103 -13.41 2.25 -0.30
C PHE A 103 -14.18 0.98 -0.67
N LEU A 104 -14.06 -0.08 0.14
CA LEU A 104 -14.76 -1.35 -0.12
C LEU A 104 -16.21 -1.37 0.41
N ALA A 105 -16.56 -0.47 1.34
CA ALA A 105 -17.86 -0.42 2.00
C ALA A 105 -18.40 1.01 2.07
N ASP A 106 -19.71 1.12 2.20
CA ASP A 106 -20.39 2.39 2.43
C ASP A 106 -20.17 2.86 3.89
N PRO A 107 -20.17 4.18 4.16
CA PRO A 107 -20.47 5.23 3.19
C PRO A 107 -19.28 5.64 2.29
N ALA A 108 -18.05 5.27 2.59
CA ALA A 108 -16.86 5.75 1.88
C ALA A 108 -16.89 5.38 0.38
N ARG A 109 -17.36 4.18 0.04
CA ARG A 109 -17.50 3.75 -1.37
C ARG A 109 -18.53 4.61 -2.13
N GLN A 110 -19.64 4.98 -1.49
CA GLN A 110 -20.62 5.86 -2.10
C GLN A 110 -20.02 7.25 -2.31
N TRP A 111 -19.36 7.83 -1.30
CA TRP A 111 -18.74 9.15 -1.38
C TRP A 111 -17.68 9.25 -2.49
N LEU A 112 -16.96 8.15 -2.76
CA LEU A 112 -16.03 8.06 -3.88
C LEU A 112 -16.76 8.22 -5.24
N ARG A 113 -18.00 7.71 -5.36
CA ARG A 113 -18.76 7.64 -6.61
C ARG A 113 -19.61 8.87 -6.88
N ASP A 114 -20.15 9.51 -5.83
CA ASP A 114 -21.13 10.60 -5.94
C ASP A 114 -20.51 12.00 -5.90
N GLY A 115 -19.19 12.11 -5.82
CA GLY A 115 -18.47 13.38 -5.81
C GLY A 115 -18.33 14.03 -4.43
N THR A 116 -18.84 13.41 -3.36
CA THR A 116 -18.68 13.91 -1.98
C THR A 116 -17.21 14.13 -1.62
N LEU A 117 -16.30 13.35 -2.21
CA LEU A 117 -14.85 13.44 -1.97
C LEU A 117 -14.09 14.34 -2.97
N ASP A 118 -14.76 15.09 -3.85
CA ASP A 118 -14.05 15.92 -4.83
C ASP A 118 -13.14 16.97 -4.18
N TRP A 119 -13.49 17.41 -2.97
CA TRP A 119 -12.63 18.26 -2.15
C TRP A 119 -11.30 17.62 -1.77
N LEU A 120 -11.28 16.30 -1.51
CA LEU A 120 -10.09 15.56 -1.09
C LEU A 120 -9.04 15.57 -2.20
N TRP A 121 -9.44 15.25 -3.42
CA TRP A 121 -8.54 15.15 -4.57
C TRP A 121 -7.92 16.51 -4.89
N THR A 122 -8.73 17.55 -4.92
CA THR A 122 -8.28 18.91 -5.15
C THR A 122 -7.32 19.39 -4.06
N THR A 123 -7.65 19.14 -2.79
CA THR A 123 -6.83 19.58 -1.66
C THR A 123 -5.50 18.82 -1.62
N ALA A 124 -5.54 17.49 -1.79
CA ALA A 124 -4.33 16.66 -1.78
C ALA A 124 -3.41 16.99 -2.96
N GLN A 125 -3.96 17.20 -4.17
CA GLN A 125 -3.18 17.64 -5.32
C GLN A 125 -2.47 18.99 -5.05
N LYS A 126 -3.20 19.98 -4.52
CA LYS A 126 -2.64 21.29 -4.20
C LYS A 126 -1.54 21.22 -3.15
N ALA A 127 -1.68 20.34 -2.17
CA ALA A 127 -0.70 20.13 -1.10
C ALA A 127 0.45 19.17 -1.49
N GLY A 128 0.41 18.55 -2.67
CA GLY A 128 1.41 17.55 -3.08
C GLY A 128 1.38 16.27 -2.24
N VAL A 129 0.22 15.95 -1.64
CA VAL A 129 0.03 14.78 -0.76
C VAL A 129 -0.48 13.60 -1.58
N PRO A 130 0.30 12.52 -1.75
CA PRO A 130 -0.13 11.32 -2.47
C PRO A 130 -1.21 10.55 -1.69
N ILE A 131 -2.05 9.82 -2.42
CA ILE A 131 -3.12 9.03 -1.83
C ILE A 131 -3.02 7.57 -2.29
N ALA A 132 -2.99 6.63 -1.33
CA ALA A 132 -3.11 5.21 -1.55
C ALA A 132 -4.56 4.73 -1.28
N MET A 133 -5.05 3.79 -2.09
CA MET A 133 -6.46 3.41 -2.07
C MET A 133 -6.67 1.91 -2.22
N LEU A 134 -7.47 1.34 -1.31
CA LEU A 134 -8.07 0.02 -1.44
C LEU A 134 -9.50 0.18 -1.98
N ALA A 135 -9.71 -0.04 -3.28
CA ALA A 135 -10.95 0.34 -3.97
C ALA A 135 -11.29 -0.59 -5.13
N THR A 136 -11.24 -1.89 -4.93
CA THR A 136 -11.41 -2.93 -5.96
C THR A 136 -12.64 -2.74 -6.84
N ASP A 137 -13.79 -2.42 -6.22
CA ASP A 137 -15.07 -2.28 -6.94
C ASP A 137 -15.27 -0.87 -7.53
N SER A 138 -14.24 -0.02 -7.50
CA SER A 138 -14.31 1.39 -7.91
C SER A 138 -13.09 1.83 -8.73
N LEU A 139 -12.42 0.90 -9.42
CA LEU A 139 -11.22 1.20 -10.22
C LEU A 139 -11.52 2.18 -11.36
N ARG A 140 -12.73 2.13 -11.96
CA ARG A 140 -13.14 3.08 -13.00
C ARG A 140 -13.27 4.50 -12.47
N GLU A 141 -13.78 4.65 -11.25
CA GLU A 141 -13.89 5.95 -10.57
C GLU A 141 -12.51 6.53 -10.30
N ILE A 142 -11.55 5.68 -9.92
CA ILE A 142 -10.15 6.11 -9.73
C ILE A 142 -9.56 6.61 -11.05
N GLY A 143 -9.85 5.95 -12.18
CA GLY A 143 -9.45 6.44 -13.50
C GLY A 143 -9.99 7.84 -13.80
N ARG A 144 -11.25 8.13 -13.46
CA ARG A 144 -11.85 9.48 -13.63
C ARG A 144 -11.20 10.52 -12.71
N ILE A 145 -10.83 10.12 -11.48
CA ILE A 145 -10.10 11.00 -10.56
C ILE A 145 -8.70 11.28 -11.10
N ALA A 146 -7.98 10.26 -11.56
CA ALA A 146 -6.65 10.40 -12.13
C ALA A 146 -6.63 11.35 -13.34
N GLU A 147 -7.63 11.25 -14.20
CA GLU A 147 -7.79 12.12 -15.38
C GLU A 147 -8.08 13.58 -14.99
N ARG A 148 -8.96 13.81 -14.00
CA ARG A 148 -9.32 15.15 -13.53
C ARG A 148 -8.22 15.80 -12.68
N HIS A 149 -7.35 15.01 -12.07
CA HIS A 149 -6.30 15.46 -11.16
C HIS A 149 -4.92 14.92 -11.56
N PRO A 150 -4.38 15.33 -12.73
CA PRO A 150 -3.14 14.75 -13.27
C PRO A 150 -1.90 15.04 -12.41
N GLY A 151 -1.92 16.03 -11.55
CA GLY A 151 -0.85 16.32 -10.58
C GLY A 151 -0.95 15.54 -9.28
N LEU A 152 -2.04 14.78 -9.05
CA LEU A 152 -2.23 13.97 -7.85
C LEU A 152 -1.65 12.56 -8.07
N ARG A 153 -0.68 12.17 -7.24
CA ARG A 153 -0.14 10.81 -7.25
C ARG A 153 -1.08 9.86 -6.52
N LEU A 154 -1.63 8.91 -7.25
CA LEU A 154 -2.54 7.88 -6.75
C LEU A 154 -1.82 6.53 -6.72
N THR A 155 -2.07 5.72 -5.70
CA THR A 155 -1.50 4.37 -5.60
C THR A 155 -2.61 3.37 -5.29
N ILE A 156 -2.71 2.31 -6.07
CA ILE A 156 -3.72 1.26 -5.89
C ILE A 156 -3.13 0.16 -5.01
N ASP A 157 -3.82 -0.19 -3.92
CA ASP A 157 -3.41 -1.23 -2.99
C ASP A 157 -3.61 -2.64 -3.57
N HIS A 158 -2.75 -3.59 -3.19
CA HIS A 158 -2.94 -5.04 -3.34
C HIS A 158 -3.28 -5.51 -4.77
N LEU A 159 -2.56 -5.00 -5.78
CA LEU A 159 -2.86 -5.27 -7.20
C LEU A 159 -4.32 -4.92 -7.59
N GLY A 160 -4.96 -3.97 -6.92
CA GLY A 160 -6.38 -3.66 -7.09
C GLY A 160 -7.33 -4.67 -6.45
N GLY A 161 -6.82 -5.69 -5.78
CA GLY A 161 -7.61 -6.73 -5.12
C GLY A 161 -8.16 -6.32 -3.75
N ARG A 162 -8.85 -7.23 -3.09
CA ARG A 162 -9.61 -6.95 -1.85
C ARG A 162 -8.79 -6.99 -0.55
N GLY A 163 -7.47 -7.17 -0.64
CA GLY A 163 -6.58 -7.09 0.51
C GLY A 163 -6.92 -8.06 1.66
N GLY A 164 -7.32 -9.29 1.33
CA GLY A 164 -7.66 -10.30 2.33
C GLY A 164 -9.11 -10.26 2.85
N THR A 165 -9.96 -9.35 2.36
CA THR A 165 -11.40 -9.36 2.69
C THR A 165 -12.20 -10.36 1.84
N SER A 166 -11.53 -11.12 0.98
CA SER A 166 -12.11 -12.16 0.13
C SER A 166 -11.40 -13.48 0.36
N THR A 167 -12.13 -14.57 0.30
CA THR A 167 -11.60 -15.95 0.34
C THR A 167 -11.21 -16.49 -1.03
N LEU A 168 -11.46 -15.75 -2.11
CA LEU A 168 -11.10 -16.13 -3.46
C LEU A 168 -9.57 -16.22 -3.62
N LYS A 169 -9.13 -17.20 -4.39
CA LYS A 169 -7.72 -17.49 -4.65
C LYS A 169 -7.43 -17.55 -6.15
N ASP A 170 -6.17 -17.41 -6.50
CA ASP A 170 -5.64 -17.55 -7.85
C ASP A 170 -6.42 -16.73 -8.89
N ALA A 171 -6.78 -17.28 -10.03
CA ALA A 171 -7.50 -16.56 -11.08
C ALA A 171 -8.84 -15.96 -10.61
N ALA A 172 -9.54 -16.64 -9.67
CA ALA A 172 -10.79 -16.12 -9.13
C ALA A 172 -10.60 -14.83 -8.30
N ALA A 173 -9.44 -14.68 -7.65
CA ALA A 173 -9.09 -13.45 -6.93
C ALA A 173 -8.69 -12.30 -7.86
N MET A 174 -8.34 -12.57 -9.12
CA MET A 174 -7.76 -11.62 -10.07
C MET A 174 -8.73 -11.17 -11.19
N THR A 175 -10.03 -11.39 -11.04
CA THR A 175 -11.04 -11.04 -12.06
C THR A 175 -11.12 -9.55 -12.37
N HIS A 176 -10.65 -8.69 -11.47
CA HIS A 176 -10.59 -7.23 -11.63
C HIS A 176 -9.37 -6.72 -12.44
N MET A 177 -8.42 -7.61 -12.78
CA MET A 177 -7.17 -7.23 -13.46
C MET A 177 -7.37 -6.40 -14.74
N PRO A 178 -8.34 -6.69 -15.63
CA PRO A 178 -8.55 -5.85 -16.81
C PRO A 178 -8.86 -4.37 -16.48
N GLU A 179 -9.61 -4.13 -15.39
CA GLU A 179 -9.91 -2.77 -14.93
C GLU A 179 -8.69 -2.10 -14.28
N LEU A 180 -7.87 -2.86 -13.54
CA LEU A 180 -6.61 -2.36 -13.00
C LEU A 180 -5.65 -1.96 -14.11
N LEU A 181 -5.41 -2.85 -15.08
CA LEU A 181 -4.47 -2.62 -16.19
C LEU A 181 -4.88 -1.41 -17.05
N ALA A 182 -6.18 -1.15 -17.18
CA ALA A 182 -6.70 0.04 -17.88
C ALA A 182 -6.27 1.37 -17.22
N LEU A 183 -5.89 1.35 -15.93
CA LEU A 183 -5.39 2.53 -15.21
C LEU A 183 -3.94 2.88 -15.58
N ALA A 184 -3.19 1.97 -16.18
CA ALA A 184 -1.79 2.18 -16.54
C ALA A 184 -1.57 3.35 -17.52
N LYS A 185 -2.60 3.71 -18.31
CA LYS A 185 -2.58 4.88 -19.21
C LYS A 185 -2.44 6.21 -18.48
N PHE A 186 -2.78 6.27 -17.18
CA PHE A 186 -2.64 7.47 -16.37
C PHE A 186 -1.26 7.51 -15.71
N PRO A 187 -0.38 8.47 -16.06
CA PRO A 187 1.00 8.52 -15.56
C PRO A 187 1.09 8.81 -14.04
N ASN A 188 0.02 9.34 -13.46
CA ASN A 188 -0.12 9.64 -12.05
C ASN A 188 -0.75 8.50 -11.21
N VAL A 189 -0.88 7.30 -11.78
CA VAL A 189 -1.34 6.09 -11.08
C VAL A 189 -0.22 5.06 -10.99
N ALA A 190 0.01 4.55 -9.79
CA ALA A 190 0.92 3.44 -9.47
C ALA A 190 0.17 2.32 -8.75
N VAL A 191 0.80 1.16 -8.62
CA VAL A 191 0.20 -0.05 -8.01
C VAL A 191 1.13 -0.61 -6.95
N LYS A 192 0.60 -0.98 -5.79
CA LYS A 192 1.30 -1.81 -4.82
C LYS A 192 1.08 -3.29 -5.12
N ALA A 193 2.15 -4.02 -5.37
CA ALA A 193 2.18 -5.48 -5.42
C ALA A 193 2.29 -6.05 -3.99
N THR A 194 1.38 -5.59 -3.11
CA THR A 194 1.31 -6.01 -1.71
C THR A 194 0.32 -7.15 -1.52
N GLY A 195 0.60 -8.02 -0.56
CA GLY A 195 -0.32 -9.08 -0.17
C GLY A 195 -0.43 -10.22 -1.18
N VAL A 196 0.48 -10.33 -2.14
CA VAL A 196 0.40 -11.29 -3.25
C VAL A 196 0.28 -12.74 -2.77
N PRO A 197 1.12 -13.25 -1.85
CA PRO A 197 1.00 -14.62 -1.34
C PRO A 197 -0.38 -14.96 -0.76
N HIS A 198 -1.08 -13.97 -0.21
CA HIS A 198 -2.42 -14.19 0.34
C HIS A 198 -3.45 -14.64 -0.71
N TYR A 199 -3.26 -14.25 -1.97
CA TYR A 199 -4.18 -14.61 -3.06
C TYR A 199 -3.94 -16.02 -3.63
N SER A 200 -2.84 -16.69 -3.27
CA SER A 200 -2.54 -18.03 -3.79
C SER A 200 -3.18 -19.15 -2.97
N SER A 201 -3.61 -20.20 -3.65
CA SER A 201 -3.90 -21.51 -3.04
C SER A 201 -2.65 -22.42 -2.99
N GLU A 202 -1.57 -22.03 -3.69
CA GLU A 202 -0.33 -22.78 -3.79
C GLU A 202 0.66 -22.42 -2.67
N ALA A 203 1.62 -23.30 -2.43
CA ALA A 203 2.75 -23.03 -1.56
C ALA A 203 3.76 -22.08 -2.24
N TYR A 204 4.72 -21.55 -1.47
CA TYR A 204 5.87 -20.81 -2.00
C TYR A 204 6.52 -21.59 -3.16
N PRO A 205 6.87 -20.93 -4.27
CA PRO A 205 6.89 -19.48 -4.51
C PRO A 205 5.60 -18.89 -5.13
N PHE A 206 4.43 -19.52 -4.98
CA PHE A 206 3.12 -19.01 -5.42
C PHE A 206 3.00 -18.80 -6.93
N PRO A 207 3.37 -19.76 -7.77
CA PRO A 207 3.55 -19.58 -9.23
C PRO A 207 2.28 -19.14 -9.96
N ALA A 208 1.09 -19.52 -9.48
CA ALA A 208 -0.18 -19.08 -10.08
C ALA A 208 -0.34 -17.55 -10.15
N LEU A 209 0.41 -16.81 -9.33
CA LEU A 209 0.32 -15.35 -9.27
C LEU A 209 1.39 -14.62 -10.08
N HIS A 210 2.44 -15.31 -10.54
CA HIS A 210 3.53 -14.69 -11.28
C HIS A 210 3.06 -14.02 -12.59
N ILE A 211 2.07 -14.63 -13.27
CA ILE A 211 1.50 -14.08 -14.50
C ILE A 211 0.83 -12.71 -14.26
N TYR A 212 0.15 -12.51 -13.13
CA TYR A 212 -0.51 -11.25 -12.81
C TYR A 212 0.50 -10.16 -12.41
N LEU A 213 1.57 -10.55 -11.69
CA LEU A 213 2.70 -9.65 -11.44
C LEU A 213 3.35 -9.19 -12.74
N ARG A 214 3.54 -10.12 -13.69
CA ARG A 214 4.09 -9.80 -15.01
C ARG A 214 3.18 -8.85 -15.80
N GLN A 215 1.87 -9.07 -15.80
CA GLN A 215 0.91 -8.17 -16.45
C GLN A 215 0.96 -6.75 -15.89
N VAL A 216 1.06 -6.61 -14.54
CA VAL A 216 1.19 -5.30 -13.89
C VAL A 216 2.51 -4.64 -14.24
N TYR A 217 3.61 -5.37 -14.21
CA TYR A 217 4.91 -4.87 -14.61
C TYR A 217 4.92 -4.39 -16.07
N ASP A 218 4.38 -5.17 -17.00
CA ASP A 218 4.32 -4.82 -18.42
C ASP A 218 3.46 -3.57 -18.68
N ALA A 219 2.38 -3.37 -17.89
CA ALA A 219 1.49 -2.24 -18.06
C ALA A 219 1.98 -0.96 -17.37
N PHE A 220 2.43 -1.05 -16.11
CA PHE A 220 2.78 0.12 -15.30
C PHE A 220 4.29 0.44 -15.34
N GLY A 221 5.12 -0.53 -15.67
CA GLY A 221 6.58 -0.45 -15.60
C GLY A 221 7.11 -0.45 -14.16
N PRO A 222 8.43 -0.61 -13.97
CA PRO A 222 9.05 -0.76 -12.66
C PRO A 222 8.96 0.50 -11.79
N ARG A 223 8.80 1.68 -12.41
CA ARG A 223 8.68 2.96 -11.68
C ARG A 223 7.32 3.21 -11.05
N ARG A 224 6.31 2.39 -11.38
CA ARG A 224 4.93 2.52 -10.89
C ARG A 224 4.36 1.20 -10.34
N MET A 225 5.23 0.25 -10.02
CA MET A 225 4.92 -1.00 -9.33
C MET A 225 5.78 -1.07 -8.07
N PHE A 226 5.16 -1.22 -6.88
CA PHE A 226 5.85 -1.18 -5.60
C PHE A 226 5.66 -2.49 -4.86
N TRP A 227 6.76 -3.13 -4.50
CA TRP A 227 6.75 -4.30 -3.64
C TRP A 227 6.27 -3.95 -2.23
N GLY A 228 5.68 -4.94 -1.56
CA GLY A 228 5.32 -4.89 -0.14
C GLY A 228 4.50 -6.11 0.27
N THR A 229 4.25 -6.25 1.57
CA THR A 229 3.71 -7.50 2.08
C THR A 229 2.30 -7.40 2.67
N ASP A 230 2.02 -6.41 3.53
CA ASP A 230 0.93 -6.50 4.51
C ASP A 230 1.15 -7.74 5.42
N ILE A 231 2.35 -7.88 5.95
CA ILE A 231 2.97 -9.08 6.53
C ILE A 231 2.07 -9.87 7.50
N THR A 232 1.22 -9.19 8.23
CA THR A 232 0.35 -9.83 9.20
C THR A 232 -0.78 -10.67 8.58
N LYS A 233 -0.96 -10.60 7.25
CA LYS A 233 -1.87 -11.44 6.46
C LYS A 233 -1.17 -12.56 5.69
N MET A 234 0.17 -12.56 5.66
CA MET A 234 0.90 -13.48 4.80
C MET A 234 0.91 -14.91 5.35
N PRO A 235 0.74 -15.92 4.46
CA PRO A 235 0.86 -17.33 4.82
C PRO A 235 2.32 -17.78 4.89
N CYS A 236 3.27 -16.88 4.74
CA CYS A 236 4.70 -17.14 4.64
C CYS A 236 5.51 -16.09 5.42
N SER A 237 6.82 -16.29 5.55
CA SER A 237 7.72 -15.35 6.21
C SER A 237 7.96 -14.08 5.37
N TRP A 238 8.47 -13.02 5.99
CA TRP A 238 8.86 -11.81 5.27
C TRP A 238 9.99 -12.10 4.26
N GLY A 239 10.98 -12.91 4.67
CA GLY A 239 12.05 -13.35 3.78
C GLY A 239 11.53 -14.08 2.53
N GLN A 240 10.51 -14.95 2.68
CA GLN A 240 9.86 -15.59 1.51
C GLN A 240 9.12 -14.58 0.63
N CYS A 241 8.54 -13.52 1.20
CA CYS A 241 7.96 -12.45 0.39
C CYS A 241 9.05 -11.68 -0.39
N VAL A 242 10.25 -11.52 0.17
CA VAL A 242 11.40 -10.91 -0.51
C VAL A 242 11.91 -11.83 -1.62
N THR A 243 12.24 -13.09 -1.30
CA THR A 243 12.82 -14.04 -2.26
C THR A 243 11.87 -14.39 -3.41
N MET A 244 10.56 -14.35 -3.20
CA MET A 244 9.58 -14.46 -4.27
C MET A 244 9.84 -13.44 -5.40
N PHE A 245 10.22 -12.20 -5.08
CA PHE A 245 10.48 -11.16 -6.08
C PHE A 245 11.93 -11.18 -6.56
N THR A 246 12.89 -11.44 -5.66
CA THR A 246 14.32 -11.34 -5.98
C THR A 246 14.89 -12.59 -6.66
N GLU A 247 14.24 -13.75 -6.53
CA GLU A 247 14.78 -15.03 -7.00
C GLU A 247 13.82 -15.77 -7.94
N GLU A 248 12.49 -15.63 -7.76
CA GLU A 248 11.50 -16.46 -8.45
C GLU A 248 10.83 -15.78 -9.64
N LEU A 249 11.13 -14.48 -9.89
CA LEU A 249 10.63 -13.72 -11.05
C LEU A 249 11.78 -13.43 -12.04
N PRO A 250 12.11 -14.35 -12.97
CA PRO A 250 13.30 -14.22 -13.81
C PRO A 250 13.29 -13.04 -14.79
N TRP A 251 12.15 -12.38 -14.93
CA TRP A 251 11.97 -11.20 -15.75
C TRP A 251 12.18 -9.88 -14.96
N LEU A 252 12.30 -9.95 -13.63
CA LEU A 252 12.50 -8.78 -12.78
C LEU A 252 13.95 -8.79 -12.28
N MET A 253 14.83 -8.05 -12.96
CA MET A 253 16.26 -8.06 -12.71
C MET A 253 16.85 -6.65 -12.69
N ASP A 254 18.07 -6.55 -12.21
CA ASP A 254 18.92 -5.36 -12.23
C ASP A 254 18.21 -4.10 -11.68
N LEU A 255 18.29 -2.99 -12.40
CA LEU A 255 17.69 -1.72 -11.99
C LEU A 255 16.16 -1.82 -11.79
N ASP A 256 15.47 -2.64 -12.59
CA ASP A 256 14.01 -2.78 -12.46
C ASP A 256 13.64 -3.48 -11.16
N LEU A 257 14.45 -4.44 -10.71
CA LEU A 257 14.29 -5.06 -9.40
C LEU A 257 14.50 -4.03 -8.28
N GLU A 258 15.56 -3.23 -8.33
CA GLU A 258 15.82 -2.17 -7.34
C GLU A 258 14.66 -1.16 -7.27
N LEU A 259 14.15 -0.74 -8.42
CA LEU A 259 12.98 0.15 -8.49
C LEU A 259 11.75 -0.46 -7.82
N VAL A 260 11.38 -1.69 -8.19
CA VAL A 260 10.19 -2.36 -7.65
C VAL A 260 10.32 -2.63 -6.15
N MET A 261 11.51 -3.03 -5.68
CA MET A 261 11.75 -3.40 -4.29
C MET A 261 11.82 -2.21 -3.32
N GLY A 262 11.97 -0.96 -3.82
CA GLY A 262 11.99 0.19 -2.92
C GLY A 262 12.15 1.56 -3.56
N ASP A 263 13.05 1.72 -4.52
CA ASP A 263 13.45 3.05 -5.01
C ASP A 263 12.28 3.80 -5.67
N ALA A 264 11.46 3.10 -6.43
CA ALA A 264 10.29 3.70 -7.09
C ALA A 264 9.25 4.19 -6.08
N LEU A 265 9.00 3.43 -5.01
CA LEU A 265 8.11 3.84 -3.92
C LEU A 265 8.64 5.11 -3.24
N CYS A 266 9.93 5.11 -2.89
CA CYS A 266 10.57 6.26 -2.24
C CYS A 266 10.46 7.52 -3.09
N ALA A 267 10.73 7.41 -4.39
CA ALA A 267 10.58 8.51 -5.34
C ALA A 267 9.11 8.96 -5.50
N TRP A 268 8.18 7.99 -5.57
CA TRP A 268 6.76 8.28 -5.78
C TRP A 268 6.12 9.01 -4.60
N TRP A 269 6.42 8.57 -3.37
CA TRP A 269 5.88 9.19 -2.18
C TRP A 269 6.77 10.28 -1.59
N GLY A 270 7.96 10.52 -2.18
CA GLY A 270 8.90 11.53 -1.74
C GLY A 270 9.49 11.22 -0.36
N TRP A 271 9.79 9.96 -0.11
CA TRP A 271 10.52 9.54 1.07
C TRP A 271 12.02 9.66 0.81
N GLY A 272 12.60 10.79 1.23
CA GLY A 272 14.06 11.01 1.15
C GLY A 272 14.79 10.12 2.16
N ARG A 273 15.10 8.88 1.75
CA ARG A 273 16.02 8.02 2.49
C ARG A 273 17.44 8.32 2.00
N THR A 274 18.28 8.83 2.89
CA THR A 274 19.73 8.84 2.68
C THR A 274 20.26 7.43 2.97
N VAL A 275 20.93 6.85 2.00
CA VAL A 275 21.71 5.62 2.11
C VAL A 275 22.90 5.87 3.01
#